data_6c008bceba80c6102fed809cbcc62492
#
_entry.id   6c008bceba80c6102fed809cbcc62492
#
_cell.length_a   1.000
_cell.length_b   1.000
_cell.length_c   1.000
_cell.angle_alpha   90.00
_cell.angle_beta   90.00
_cell.angle_gamma   90.00
#
_symmetry.space_group_name_H-M   'P 1'
#
loop_
_entity.id
_entity.type
_entity.pdbx_description
1 polymer ?
#
loop_
_entity_poly.entity_id
_entity_poly.type
_entity_poly.pdbx_seq_one_letter_code
_entity_poly.pdbx_strand_id
1 'polypeptide(L)'
;MLEYPQSGERTRGRRNIQNQRASQPSKKRFTVRRIIGGGDLWITEFVLTYDGKPSYTVSIVEFRGDKVARETQYFADPFVAPASRAQWVERMDT
;
A
#
# COMPACT_ATOMS: atom_id res chain seq x y z
N MET A 1 -10.51 1.08 10.97
CA MET A 1 -10.51 2.33 10.19
C MET A 1 -9.40 2.25 9.14
N LEU A 2 -9.73 2.57 7.93
CA LEU A 2 -8.80 2.56 6.80
C LEU A 2 -8.63 3.99 6.31
N GLU A 3 -7.39 4.48 6.27
CA GLU A 3 -7.09 5.87 5.92
C GLU A 3 -6.23 5.95 4.67
N TYR A 4 -6.54 6.93 3.81
CA TYR A 4 -5.80 7.24 2.59
C TYR A 4 -5.35 8.70 2.64
N PRO A 5 -4.20 9.00 3.27
CA PRO A 5 -3.76 10.40 3.44
C PRO A 5 -3.59 11.16 2.12
N GLN A 6 -3.22 10.47 1.05
CA GLN A 6 -2.99 11.12 -0.25
C GLN A 6 -4.25 11.76 -0.83
N SER A 7 -5.41 11.15 -0.60
CA SER A 7 -6.68 11.71 -1.05
C SER A 7 -7.45 12.40 0.07
N GLY A 8 -7.00 12.23 1.32
CA GLY A 8 -7.70 12.77 2.48
C GLY A 8 -8.93 11.98 2.86
N GLU A 9 -9.05 10.75 2.39
CA GLU A 9 -10.22 9.91 2.62
C GLU A 9 -10.02 8.94 3.77
N ARG A 10 -11.14 8.53 4.35
CA ARG A 10 -11.18 7.55 5.43
C ARG A 10 -12.41 6.68 5.26
N THR A 11 -12.24 5.38 5.46
CA THR A 11 -13.35 4.43 5.50
C THR A 11 -13.51 3.89 6.90
N ARG A 12 -14.69 4.09 7.49
CA ARG A 12 -14.99 3.62 8.83
C ARG A 12 -15.90 2.41 8.80
N GLY A 13 -15.61 1.47 9.69
CA GLY A 13 -16.44 0.31 9.93
C GLY A 13 -16.18 -0.84 8.97
N ARG A 14 -16.32 -2.05 9.51
CA ARG A 14 -16.05 -3.27 8.75
C ARG A 14 -16.88 -3.38 7.48
N ARG A 15 -18.17 -3.05 7.56
CA ARG A 15 -19.06 -3.19 6.40
C ARG A 15 -18.65 -2.28 5.25
N ASN A 16 -18.31 -1.03 5.54
CA ASN A 16 -17.87 -0.10 4.52
C ASN A 16 -16.56 -0.52 3.88
N ILE A 17 -15.62 -1.03 4.68
CA ILE A 17 -14.35 -1.53 4.18
C ILE A 17 -14.58 -2.74 3.29
N GLN A 18 -15.44 -3.67 3.68
CA GLN A 18 -15.77 -4.84 2.89
C GLN A 18 -16.43 -4.46 1.57
N ASN A 19 -17.38 -3.52 1.59
CA ASN A 19 -18.06 -3.05 0.39
C ASN A 19 -17.10 -2.37 -0.56
N GLN A 20 -16.19 -1.55 -0.03
CA GLN A 20 -15.18 -0.87 -0.83
C GLN A 20 -14.25 -1.87 -1.52
N ARG A 21 -13.79 -2.90 -0.80
CA ARG A 21 -12.93 -3.94 -1.38
C ARG A 21 -13.65 -4.76 -2.43
N ALA A 22 -14.93 -5.05 -2.23
CA ALA A 22 -15.73 -5.81 -3.19
C ALA A 22 -15.98 -5.05 -4.49
N SER A 23 -15.92 -3.72 -4.48
CA SER A 23 -16.12 -2.89 -5.66
C SER A 23 -14.89 -2.74 -6.53
N GLN A 24 -13.74 -3.23 -6.07
CA GLN A 24 -12.48 -3.09 -6.81
C GLN A 24 -12.36 -4.10 -7.96
N PRO A 25 -11.50 -3.81 -8.96
CA PRO A 25 -11.30 -4.72 -10.09
C PRO A 25 -10.90 -6.11 -9.64
N SER A 26 -11.40 -7.12 -10.35
CA SER A 26 -11.16 -8.52 -10.00
C SER A 26 -9.73 -8.99 -10.28
N LYS A 27 -9.04 -8.36 -11.23
CA LYS A 27 -7.68 -8.76 -11.62
C LYS A 27 -6.64 -7.92 -10.90
N LYS A 28 -6.29 -8.32 -9.69
CA LYS A 28 -5.21 -7.67 -8.94
C LYS A 28 -4.26 -8.72 -8.40
N ARG A 29 -2.98 -8.36 -8.37
CA ARG A 29 -1.91 -9.22 -7.87
C ARG A 29 -1.13 -8.45 -6.82
N PHE A 30 -0.81 -9.13 -5.71
CA PHE A 30 0.02 -8.59 -4.65
C PHE A 30 1.40 -9.23 -4.72
N THR A 31 2.44 -8.42 -4.78
CA THR A 31 3.82 -8.90 -4.68
C THR A 31 4.44 -8.23 -3.47
N VAL A 32 4.56 -8.97 -2.38
CA VAL A 32 5.12 -8.44 -1.14
C VAL A 32 6.62 -8.31 -1.27
N ARG A 33 7.14 -7.13 -0.99
CA ARG A 33 8.56 -6.86 -1.00
C ARG A 33 9.17 -7.12 0.38
N ARG A 34 8.53 -6.61 1.43
CA ARG A 34 8.96 -6.88 2.81
C ARG A 34 7.86 -6.53 3.80
N ILE A 35 7.96 -7.14 4.97
CA ILE A 35 7.09 -6.87 6.10
C ILE A 35 7.99 -6.54 7.29
N ILE A 36 7.74 -5.40 7.92
CA ILE A 36 8.53 -4.92 9.06
C ILE A 36 7.57 -4.61 10.20
N GLY A 37 7.92 -5.00 11.40
CA GLY A 37 7.11 -4.63 12.55
C GLY A 37 7.29 -5.57 13.72
N GLY A 38 6.40 -5.40 14.69
CA GLY A 38 6.33 -6.19 15.91
C GLY A 38 5.25 -5.63 16.81
N GLY A 39 4.68 -6.49 17.66
CA GLY A 39 3.62 -6.07 18.57
C GLY A 39 2.43 -5.48 17.83
N ASP A 40 2.11 -4.23 18.15
CA ASP A 40 0.90 -3.57 17.66
C ASP A 40 1.08 -2.79 16.36
N LEU A 41 2.29 -2.82 15.77
CA LEU A 41 2.57 -2.04 14.56
C LEU A 41 3.26 -2.91 13.51
N TRP A 42 2.66 -2.99 12.32
CA TRP A 42 3.22 -3.73 11.18
C TRP A 42 3.16 -2.90 9.92
N ILE A 43 4.25 -2.93 9.15
CA ILE A 43 4.37 -2.20 7.90
C ILE A 43 4.63 -3.21 6.79
N THR A 44 3.81 -3.18 5.76
CA THR A 44 3.97 -4.02 4.58
C THR A 44 4.26 -3.15 3.37
N GLU A 45 5.35 -3.46 2.70
CA GLU A 45 5.72 -2.83 1.44
C GLU A 45 5.48 -3.83 0.31
N PHE A 46 4.63 -3.46 -0.65
CA PHE A 46 4.26 -4.38 -1.72
C PHE A 46 3.94 -3.64 -3.02
N VAL A 47 3.95 -4.38 -4.11
CA VAL A 47 3.49 -3.88 -5.39
C VAL A 47 2.11 -4.49 -5.66
N LEU A 48 1.14 -3.62 -5.85
CA LEU A 48 -0.21 -4.01 -6.19
C LEU A 48 -0.40 -3.77 -7.68
N THR A 49 -0.69 -4.84 -8.42
CA THR A 49 -0.86 -4.74 -9.87
C THR A 49 -2.32 -4.89 -10.24
N TYR A 50 -2.86 -3.87 -10.90
CA TYR A 50 -4.21 -3.88 -11.46
C TYR A 50 -4.11 -3.96 -12.98
N ASP A 51 -4.62 -5.03 -13.59
CA ASP A 51 -4.60 -5.21 -15.04
C ASP A 51 -3.22 -4.94 -15.65
N GLY A 52 -2.17 -5.43 -14.98
CA GLY A 52 -0.79 -5.26 -15.44
C GLY A 52 -0.14 -3.94 -15.08
N LYS A 53 -0.87 -3.01 -14.46
CA LYS A 53 -0.33 -1.70 -14.05
C LYS A 53 0.10 -1.73 -12.59
N PRO A 54 1.38 -1.51 -12.28
CA PRO A 54 1.86 -1.58 -10.91
C PRO A 54 1.53 -0.31 -10.12
N SER A 55 1.23 -0.50 -8.84
CA SER A 55 1.13 0.57 -7.86
C SER A 55 2.01 0.18 -6.68
N TYR A 56 2.97 1.04 -6.35
CA TYR A 56 3.86 0.82 -5.21
C TYR A 56 3.15 1.26 -3.95
N THR A 57 3.00 0.32 -3.02
CA THR A 57 2.08 0.50 -1.90
C THR A 57 2.79 0.25 -0.58
N VAL A 58 2.50 1.10 0.40
CA VAL A 58 2.89 0.91 1.78
C VAL A 58 1.62 0.89 2.63
N SER A 59 1.46 -0.17 3.41
CA SER A 59 0.34 -0.32 4.34
C SER A 59 0.90 -0.35 5.76
N ILE A 60 0.40 0.55 6.60
CA ILE A 60 0.78 0.65 8.01
C ILE A 60 -0.42 0.18 8.81
N VAL A 61 -0.27 -0.95 9.51
CA VAL A 61 -1.36 -1.57 10.26
C VAL A 61 -1.08 -1.44 11.74
N GLU A 62 -2.01 -0.83 12.46
CA GLU A 62 -1.94 -0.64 13.90
C GLU A 62 -3.01 -1.50 14.56
N PHE A 63 -2.59 -2.31 15.53
CA PHE A 63 -3.48 -3.21 16.25
C PHE A 63 -3.83 -2.67 17.63
N ARG A 64 -5.01 -3.07 18.09
CA ARG A 64 -5.41 -2.94 19.49
C ARG A 64 -5.83 -4.34 19.96
N GLY A 65 -4.96 -4.97 20.77
CA GLY A 65 -5.15 -6.38 21.08
C GLY A 65 -4.99 -7.22 19.80
N ASP A 66 -5.97 -8.06 19.51
CA ASP A 66 -5.96 -8.94 18.33
C ASP A 66 -6.70 -8.34 17.14
N LYS A 67 -7.11 -7.07 17.21
CA LYS A 67 -7.92 -6.42 16.18
C LYS A 67 -7.18 -5.27 15.54
N VAL A 68 -7.40 -5.08 14.25
CA VAL A 68 -6.89 -3.92 13.52
C VAL A 68 -7.65 -2.67 13.97
N ALA A 69 -6.93 -1.73 14.58
CA ALA A 69 -7.51 -0.45 14.99
C ALA A 69 -7.49 0.56 13.86
N ARG A 70 -6.38 0.59 13.10
CA ARG A 70 -6.21 1.52 11.99
C ARG A 70 -5.30 0.89 10.94
N GLU A 71 -5.63 1.12 9.70
CA GLU A 71 -4.74 0.83 8.58
C GLU A 71 -4.58 2.10 7.75
N THR A 72 -3.33 2.48 7.48
CA THR A 72 -3.01 3.65 6.66
C THR A 72 -2.31 3.17 5.40
N GLN A 73 -2.78 3.60 4.25
CA GLN A 73 -2.22 3.17 2.97
C GLN A 73 -1.77 4.34 2.11
N TYR A 74 -0.61 4.17 1.50
CA TYR A 74 -0.05 5.09 0.51
C TYR A 74 0.17 4.32 -0.77
N PHE A 75 -0.19 4.96 -1.90
CA PHE A 75 -0.05 4.38 -3.23
C PHE A 75 0.76 5.31 -4.10
N ALA A 76 1.62 4.75 -4.93
CA ALA A 76 2.45 5.54 -5.83
C ALA A 76 2.59 4.85 -7.18
N ASP A 77 2.42 5.63 -8.22
CA ASP A 77 2.66 5.17 -9.59
C ASP A 77 4.16 5.15 -9.88
N PRO A 78 4.64 4.25 -10.76
CA PRO A 78 6.01 4.33 -11.22
C PRO A 78 6.22 5.62 -12.02
N PHE A 79 7.44 6.10 -12.04
CA PHE A 79 7.78 7.29 -12.83
C PHE A 79 9.14 7.11 -13.48
N VAL A 80 9.39 7.90 -14.53
CA VAL A 80 10.66 7.88 -15.25
C VAL A 80 11.74 8.48 -14.36
N ALA A 81 12.90 7.82 -14.30
CA ALA A 81 14.03 8.30 -13.51
C ALA A 81 14.47 9.69 -14.00
N PRO A 82 14.56 10.68 -13.07
CA PRO A 82 14.99 12.01 -13.48
C PRO A 82 16.46 12.04 -13.87
N ALA A 83 16.79 12.78 -14.92
CA ALA A 83 18.16 12.90 -15.42
C ALA A 83 19.09 13.57 -14.41
N SER A 84 18.53 14.39 -13.51
CA SER A 84 19.31 15.18 -12.55
C SER A 84 20.20 14.36 -11.62
N ARG A 85 19.86 13.08 -11.43
CA ARG A 85 20.64 12.22 -10.52
C ARG A 85 21.32 11.04 -11.24
N ALA A 86 21.26 11.02 -12.57
CA ALA A 86 21.71 9.87 -13.38
C ALA A 86 23.15 9.44 -13.10
N GLN A 87 24.06 10.40 -12.84
CA GLN A 87 25.48 10.09 -12.62
C GLN A 87 25.77 9.44 -11.27
N TRP A 88 24.82 9.47 -10.33
CA TRP A 88 25.05 8.92 -8.98
C TRP A 88 24.22 7.68 -8.67
N VAL A 89 23.34 7.27 -9.57
CA VAL A 89 22.43 6.16 -9.32
C VAL A 89 22.71 4.99 -10.24
N GLU A 90 22.25 3.81 -9.85
CA GLU A 90 22.27 2.62 -10.69
C GLU A 90 20.88 2.02 -10.73
N ARG A 91 20.63 1.15 -11.70
CA ARG A 91 19.34 0.48 -11.80
C ARG A 91 19.21 -0.59 -10.74
N MET A 92 18.03 -0.67 -10.12
CA MET A 92 17.71 -1.77 -9.21
C MET A 92 17.38 -3.01 -10.03
N ASP A 93 17.89 -4.15 -9.57
CA ASP A 93 17.58 -5.44 -10.23
C ASP A 93 16.22 -5.96 -9.83
N THR A 94 15.74 -5.59 -8.65
CA THR A 94 14.42 -6.00 -8.17
C THR A 94 13.78 -4.92 -7.33
#